data_983d3edce30e8a4ce020afefd554de0b
#
_entry.id   983d3edce30e8a4ce020afefd554de0b
#
_cell.length_a   1.000
_cell.length_b   1.000
_cell.length_c   1.000
_cell.angle_alpha   90.00
_cell.angle_beta   90.00
_cell.angle_gamma   90.00
#
_symmetry.space_group_name_H-M   'P 1'
#
loop_
_entity.id
_entity.type
_entity.pdbx_description
1 polymer ?
#
loop_
_entity_poly.entity_id
_entity_poly.type
_entity_poly.pdbx_seq_one_letter_code
_entity_poly.pdbx_strand_id
1 'polypeptide(L)'
;EPSGSLHGIMRVRGFTQDDGHIFCTKEQIGKEVADFIQLTLDVYKDFGFEDVQMKLSTRPEKRVGDDALWDLAEKSLADALDAAGLEWELQPGEGAFYGPKIEFSLKDCLGRVWQCGTIQCDFNLPIRLDASFVTEDNERDQPVMLHRAILGSFERFIGILIEHYAGFMPPWLAPVQACVMNITDSQAQACESVVAKLKENGLRAISDLRNEKIGFKIRERTLERIPYLLVLGDREVEEGTVNVRTRSGKNLGTMSIDAFVDLVKSAVAERGRYIVE
;
A
#
# COMPACT_ATOMS: atom_id res chain seq x y z
N GLU A 1 25.62 -5.12 4.50
CA GLU A 1 25.53 -4.48 3.20
C GLU A 1 26.87 -3.83 2.82
N PRO A 2 27.32 -3.95 1.56
CA PRO A 2 28.51 -3.25 1.09
C PRO A 2 28.36 -1.74 1.21
N SER A 3 29.48 -1.02 1.32
CA SER A 3 29.47 0.44 1.32
C SER A 3 28.83 0.98 0.05
N GLY A 4 27.91 1.94 0.17
CA GLY A 4 27.20 2.58 -0.95
C GLY A 4 25.97 1.82 -1.45
N SER A 5 25.59 0.67 -0.85
CA SER A 5 24.36 -0.05 -1.24
C SER A 5 23.09 0.58 -0.63
N LEU A 6 23.19 1.31 0.47
CA LEU A 6 22.05 1.98 1.10
C LEU A 6 21.59 3.20 0.27
N HIS A 7 20.27 3.40 0.20
CA HIS A 7 19.69 4.48 -0.62
C HIS A 7 18.44 5.08 0.05
N GLY A 8 18.63 6.06 0.93
CA GLY A 8 17.51 6.69 1.64
C GLY A 8 16.58 5.66 2.28
N ILE A 9 15.28 5.86 2.14
CA ILE A 9 14.25 4.93 2.61
C ILE A 9 14.05 3.74 1.62
N MET A 10 14.55 3.83 0.39
CA MET A 10 14.39 2.81 -0.65
C MET A 10 15.24 1.56 -0.39
N ARG A 11 16.38 1.69 0.30
CA ARG A 11 17.24 0.57 0.67
C ARG A 11 17.90 0.82 2.02
N VAL A 12 17.34 0.19 3.04
CA VAL A 12 17.71 0.34 4.46
C VAL A 12 18.24 -0.98 5.02
N ARG A 13 18.89 -0.94 6.18
CA ARG A 13 19.40 -2.14 6.87
C ARG A 13 18.32 -2.95 7.56
N GLY A 14 17.34 -2.28 8.15
CA GLY A 14 16.21 -2.89 8.84
C GLY A 14 14.93 -2.41 8.19
N PHE A 15 14.01 -3.34 7.88
CA PHE A 15 12.76 -3.03 7.24
C PHE A 15 11.67 -4.03 7.66
N THR A 16 10.43 -3.62 7.50
CA THR A 16 9.26 -4.44 7.72
C THR A 16 8.66 -4.88 6.38
N GLN A 17 8.25 -6.14 6.29
CA GLN A 17 7.58 -6.68 5.10
C GLN A 17 6.17 -7.15 5.43
N ASP A 18 5.31 -7.15 4.43
CA ASP A 18 4.00 -7.80 4.43
C ASP A 18 4.11 -9.28 4.06
N ASP A 19 5.16 -9.92 4.53
CA ASP A 19 5.49 -11.31 4.22
C ASP A 19 4.42 -12.26 4.75
N GLY A 20 4.08 -13.26 3.93
CA GLY A 20 3.12 -14.28 4.27
C GLY A 20 3.46 -15.61 3.59
N HIS A 21 2.93 -16.69 4.14
CA HIS A 21 3.23 -18.04 3.67
C HIS A 21 1.93 -18.80 3.41
N ILE A 22 1.84 -19.39 2.22
CA ILE A 22 0.71 -20.25 1.81
C ILE A 22 1.24 -21.69 1.76
N PHE A 23 0.56 -22.59 2.45
CA PHE A 23 0.81 -24.03 2.35
C PHE A 23 -0.27 -24.63 1.47
N CYS A 24 0.14 -25.29 0.39
CA CYS A 24 -0.76 -25.87 -0.59
C CYS A 24 -0.26 -27.20 -1.14
N THR A 25 -1.09 -27.94 -1.85
CA THR A 25 -0.65 -29.11 -2.61
C THR A 25 0.02 -28.68 -3.92
N LYS A 26 0.68 -29.62 -4.60
CA LYS A 26 1.32 -29.36 -5.90
C LYS A 26 0.30 -28.92 -6.95
N GLU A 27 -0.89 -29.50 -6.93
CA GLU A 27 -2.00 -29.20 -7.84
C GLU A 27 -2.59 -27.81 -7.61
N GLN A 28 -2.47 -27.30 -6.39
CA GLN A 28 -3.00 -25.98 -6.00
C GLN A 28 -2.06 -24.82 -6.35
N ILE A 29 -0.77 -25.07 -6.64
CA ILE A 29 0.21 -24.01 -6.92
C ILE A 29 -0.31 -23.00 -7.95
N GLY A 30 -0.76 -23.50 -9.10
CA GLY A 30 -1.21 -22.64 -10.20
C GLY A 30 -2.36 -21.71 -9.79
N LYS A 31 -3.33 -22.23 -9.02
CA LYS A 31 -4.47 -21.45 -8.53
C LYS A 31 -4.02 -20.39 -7.51
N GLU A 32 -3.25 -20.79 -6.51
CA GLU A 32 -2.78 -19.87 -5.46
C GLU A 32 -1.91 -18.74 -6.04
N VAL A 33 -1.06 -19.06 -7.03
CA VAL A 33 -0.24 -18.07 -7.73
C VAL A 33 -1.12 -17.12 -8.55
N ALA A 34 -2.11 -17.61 -9.28
CA ALA A 34 -3.03 -16.79 -10.06
C ALA A 34 -3.84 -15.83 -9.16
N ASP A 35 -4.38 -16.34 -8.05
CA ASP A 35 -5.11 -15.55 -7.07
C ASP A 35 -4.20 -14.45 -6.46
N PHE A 36 -2.94 -14.78 -6.20
CA PHE A 36 -1.97 -13.81 -5.69
C PHE A 36 -1.60 -12.74 -6.71
N ILE A 37 -1.40 -13.11 -7.99
CA ILE A 37 -1.14 -12.14 -9.07
C ILE A 37 -2.29 -11.13 -9.13
N GLN A 38 -3.53 -11.62 -9.17
CA GLN A 38 -4.71 -10.75 -9.24
C GLN A 38 -4.79 -9.82 -8.02
N LEU A 39 -4.63 -10.36 -6.81
CA LEU A 39 -4.63 -9.56 -5.59
C LEU A 39 -3.55 -8.48 -5.61
N THR A 40 -2.33 -8.80 -6.06
CA THR A 40 -1.21 -7.84 -6.13
C THR A 40 -1.52 -6.70 -7.09
N LEU A 41 -2.06 -7.00 -8.26
CA LEU A 41 -2.43 -5.99 -9.25
C LEU A 41 -3.58 -5.09 -8.77
N ASP A 42 -4.59 -5.68 -8.11
CA ASP A 42 -5.69 -4.92 -7.53
C ASP A 42 -5.21 -3.97 -6.44
N VAL A 43 -4.33 -4.44 -5.55
CA VAL A 43 -3.72 -3.61 -4.50
C VAL A 43 -2.89 -2.48 -5.12
N TYR A 44 -2.04 -2.76 -6.11
CA TYR A 44 -1.25 -1.71 -6.76
C TYR A 44 -2.12 -0.68 -7.48
N LYS A 45 -3.18 -1.12 -8.11
CA LYS A 45 -4.18 -0.24 -8.74
C LYS A 45 -4.86 0.67 -7.71
N ASP A 46 -5.22 0.13 -6.54
CA ASP A 46 -5.78 0.94 -5.44
C ASP A 46 -4.81 2.04 -5.00
N PHE A 47 -3.51 1.75 -4.94
CA PHE A 47 -2.47 2.73 -4.65
C PHE A 47 -2.15 3.67 -5.82
N GLY A 48 -2.71 3.45 -7.01
CA GLY A 48 -2.52 4.30 -8.18
C GLY A 48 -1.41 3.86 -9.13
N PHE A 49 -0.84 2.67 -8.95
CA PHE A 49 0.18 2.12 -9.85
C PHE A 49 -0.46 1.27 -10.94
N GLU A 50 -0.32 1.69 -12.20
CA GLU A 50 -0.85 0.98 -13.38
C GLU A 50 0.25 0.30 -14.21
N ASP A 51 1.48 0.80 -14.16
CA ASP A 51 2.65 0.25 -14.86
C ASP A 51 3.43 -0.68 -13.92
N VAL A 52 3.06 -1.95 -13.91
CA VAL A 52 3.70 -2.99 -13.10
C VAL A 52 4.52 -3.89 -14.01
N GLN A 53 5.82 -3.98 -13.76
CA GLN A 53 6.71 -4.89 -14.47
C GLN A 53 6.76 -6.24 -13.74
N MET A 54 6.49 -7.31 -14.47
CA MET A 54 6.56 -8.67 -13.93
C MET A 54 7.71 -9.44 -14.54
N LYS A 55 8.39 -10.21 -13.69
CA LYS A 55 9.54 -11.02 -14.09
C LYS A 55 9.44 -12.39 -13.44
N LEU A 56 9.79 -13.42 -14.22
CA LEU A 56 9.94 -14.79 -13.74
C LEU A 56 11.42 -15.14 -13.64
N SER A 57 11.91 -15.29 -12.43
CA SER A 57 13.28 -15.68 -12.13
C SER A 57 13.36 -17.19 -11.93
N THR A 58 14.13 -17.86 -12.79
CA THR A 58 14.26 -19.32 -12.83
C THR A 58 15.48 -19.81 -12.07
N ARG A 59 15.68 -21.13 -12.07
CA ARG A 59 16.71 -21.85 -11.31
C ARG A 59 18.11 -21.30 -11.48
N PRO A 60 18.84 -21.02 -10.39
CA PRO A 60 20.25 -20.69 -10.44
C PRO A 60 21.12 -21.96 -10.60
N GLU A 61 22.39 -21.79 -10.97
CA GLU A 61 23.33 -22.90 -11.05
C GLU A 61 23.47 -23.63 -9.71
N LYS A 62 23.60 -22.89 -8.61
CA LYS A 62 23.66 -23.45 -7.24
C LYS A 62 22.26 -23.43 -6.64
N ARG A 63 21.64 -24.59 -6.56
CA ARG A 63 20.27 -24.76 -6.05
C ARG A 63 20.12 -26.03 -5.24
N VAL A 64 19.03 -26.13 -4.49
CA VAL A 64 18.58 -27.32 -3.77
C VAL A 64 17.33 -27.91 -4.43
N GLY A 65 17.06 -29.20 -4.21
CA GLY A 65 15.94 -29.91 -4.80
C GLY A 65 16.29 -30.56 -6.15
N ASP A 66 15.41 -31.44 -6.63
CA ASP A 66 15.56 -32.14 -7.91
C ASP A 66 15.02 -31.31 -9.08
N ASP A 67 15.47 -31.64 -10.29
CA ASP A 67 15.10 -30.91 -11.49
C ASP A 67 13.61 -31.03 -11.83
N ALA A 68 12.96 -32.14 -11.50
CA ALA A 68 11.53 -32.33 -11.77
C ALA A 68 10.64 -31.37 -10.93
N LEU A 69 11.01 -31.12 -9.68
CA LEU A 69 10.34 -30.12 -8.85
C LEU A 69 10.54 -28.70 -9.37
N TRP A 70 11.76 -28.38 -9.83
CA TRP A 70 12.03 -27.11 -10.48
C TRP A 70 11.25 -26.91 -11.78
N ASP A 71 11.17 -27.97 -12.63
CA ASP A 71 10.38 -27.93 -13.87
C ASP A 71 8.89 -27.68 -13.55
N LEU A 72 8.35 -28.35 -12.55
CA LEU A 72 6.97 -28.16 -12.10
C LEU A 72 6.74 -26.73 -11.60
N ALA A 73 7.61 -26.24 -10.72
CA ALA A 73 7.47 -24.90 -10.14
C ALA A 73 7.57 -23.81 -11.21
N GLU A 74 8.62 -23.83 -12.05
CA GLU A 74 8.80 -22.84 -13.10
C GLU A 74 7.64 -22.84 -14.09
N LYS A 75 7.18 -24.03 -14.50
CA LYS A 75 6.01 -24.15 -15.37
C LYS A 75 4.75 -23.60 -14.72
N SER A 76 4.49 -23.92 -13.46
CA SER A 76 3.29 -23.43 -12.76
C SER A 76 3.26 -21.92 -12.65
N LEU A 77 4.42 -21.28 -12.38
CA LEU A 77 4.53 -19.83 -12.32
C LEU A 77 4.36 -19.18 -13.71
N ALA A 78 4.97 -19.75 -14.76
CA ALA A 78 4.82 -19.28 -16.14
C ALA A 78 3.39 -19.39 -16.63
N ASP A 79 2.75 -20.56 -16.44
CA ASP A 79 1.35 -20.81 -16.83
C ASP A 79 0.39 -19.83 -16.14
N ALA A 80 0.64 -19.47 -14.87
CA ALA A 80 -0.17 -18.51 -14.15
C ALA A 80 -0.03 -17.07 -14.69
N LEU A 81 1.18 -16.66 -15.07
CA LEU A 81 1.44 -15.36 -15.71
C LEU A 81 0.78 -15.29 -17.10
N ASP A 82 0.92 -16.34 -17.90
CA ASP A 82 0.30 -16.44 -19.23
C ASP A 82 -1.23 -16.42 -19.14
N ALA A 83 -1.81 -17.14 -18.17
CA ALA A 83 -3.25 -17.15 -17.94
C ALA A 83 -3.80 -15.78 -17.49
N ALA A 84 -3.00 -14.97 -16.80
CA ALA A 84 -3.35 -13.60 -16.44
C ALA A 84 -3.33 -12.63 -17.66
N GLY A 85 -2.81 -13.07 -18.81
CA GLY A 85 -2.76 -12.29 -20.04
C GLY A 85 -1.83 -11.07 -19.95
N LEU A 86 -0.80 -11.15 -19.14
CA LEU A 86 0.11 -10.05 -18.83
C LEU A 86 1.47 -10.26 -19.52
N GLU A 87 2.10 -9.15 -19.90
CA GLU A 87 3.48 -9.19 -20.37
C GLU A 87 4.45 -9.41 -19.22
N TRP A 88 5.37 -10.35 -19.36
CA TRP A 88 6.39 -10.63 -18.36
C TRP A 88 7.74 -10.97 -19.01
N GLU A 89 8.82 -10.79 -18.26
CA GLU A 89 10.18 -11.03 -18.69
C GLU A 89 10.77 -12.25 -17.97
N LEU A 90 11.41 -13.14 -18.72
CA LEU A 90 12.15 -14.26 -18.14
C LEU A 90 13.54 -13.78 -17.68
N GLN A 91 13.89 -14.13 -16.42
CA GLN A 91 15.22 -13.90 -15.83
C GLN A 91 15.90 -15.22 -15.48
N PRO A 92 16.64 -15.83 -16.42
CA PRO A 92 17.29 -17.11 -16.19
C PRO A 92 18.38 -17.00 -15.12
N GLY A 93 18.33 -17.90 -14.13
CA GLY A 93 19.36 -17.99 -13.10
C GLY A 93 19.19 -17.04 -11.90
N GLU A 94 18.18 -16.16 -11.91
CA GLU A 94 17.97 -15.15 -10.85
C GLU A 94 17.00 -15.61 -9.75
N GLY A 95 16.53 -16.85 -9.81
CA GLY A 95 15.69 -17.46 -8.77
C GLY A 95 16.43 -17.62 -7.44
N ALA A 96 15.69 -17.84 -6.37
CA ALA A 96 16.29 -18.19 -5.10
C ALA A 96 16.88 -19.62 -5.18
N PHE A 97 17.87 -19.92 -4.33
CA PHE A 97 18.50 -21.26 -4.35
C PHE A 97 17.51 -22.40 -3.99
N TYR A 98 16.37 -22.07 -3.40
CA TYR A 98 15.31 -23.01 -2.97
C TYR A 98 14.09 -23.04 -3.87
N GLY A 99 13.94 -22.10 -4.82
CA GLY A 99 12.81 -22.09 -5.72
C GLY A 99 12.75 -20.89 -6.67
N PRO A 100 11.99 -21.00 -7.78
CA PRO A 100 11.74 -19.91 -8.70
C PRO A 100 10.80 -18.89 -8.07
N LYS A 101 10.78 -17.67 -8.66
CA LYS A 101 9.96 -16.57 -8.14
C LYS A 101 9.40 -15.70 -9.26
N ILE A 102 8.20 -15.16 -9.03
CA ILE A 102 7.69 -14.02 -9.78
C ILE A 102 8.01 -12.76 -8.98
N GLU A 103 8.51 -11.75 -9.64
CA GLU A 103 8.79 -10.42 -9.08
C GLU A 103 7.87 -9.38 -9.70
N PHE A 104 7.34 -8.50 -8.86
CA PHE A 104 6.54 -7.34 -9.27
C PHE A 104 7.33 -6.08 -8.96
N SER A 105 7.61 -5.30 -9.99
CA SER A 105 8.42 -4.08 -9.86
C SER A 105 7.61 -2.85 -10.24
N LEU A 106 7.80 -1.79 -9.47
CA LEU A 106 7.21 -0.47 -9.68
C LEU A 106 8.28 0.52 -10.13
N LYS A 107 7.87 1.51 -10.93
CA LYS A 107 8.72 2.65 -11.28
C LYS A 107 8.49 3.80 -10.30
N ASP A 108 9.57 4.40 -9.86
CA ASP A 108 9.49 5.66 -9.11
C ASP A 108 9.30 6.87 -10.06
N CYS A 109 9.16 8.07 -9.51
CA CYS A 109 8.95 9.30 -10.29
C CYS A 109 10.11 9.67 -11.22
N LEU A 110 11.30 9.08 -11.02
CA LEU A 110 12.48 9.25 -11.88
C LEU A 110 12.63 8.12 -12.91
N GLY A 111 11.67 7.18 -12.97
CA GLY A 111 11.71 6.03 -13.87
C GLY A 111 12.62 4.88 -13.40
N ARG A 112 13.16 4.93 -12.18
CA ARG A 112 13.94 3.83 -11.61
C ARG A 112 13.00 2.69 -11.22
N VAL A 113 13.41 1.47 -11.54
CA VAL A 113 12.63 0.25 -11.27
C VAL A 113 13.03 -0.33 -9.92
N TRP A 114 12.03 -0.57 -9.07
CA TRP A 114 12.19 -1.15 -7.74
C TRP A 114 11.34 -2.39 -7.58
N GLN A 115 11.97 -3.51 -7.25
CA GLN A 115 11.25 -4.71 -6.84
C GLN A 115 10.49 -4.43 -5.54
N CYS A 116 9.19 -4.72 -5.55
CA CYS A 116 8.29 -4.61 -4.40
C CYS A 116 7.69 -5.97 -4.08
N GLY A 117 6.71 -6.42 -4.87
CA GLY A 117 6.06 -7.69 -4.65
C GLY A 117 6.86 -8.90 -5.13
N THR A 118 6.59 -10.04 -4.52
CA THR A 118 7.20 -11.31 -4.91
C THR A 118 6.32 -12.48 -4.48
N ILE A 119 6.33 -13.56 -5.27
CA ILE A 119 5.86 -14.87 -4.86
C ILE A 119 6.90 -15.91 -5.26
N GLN A 120 7.29 -16.76 -4.32
CA GLN A 120 8.37 -17.74 -4.47
C GLN A 120 7.83 -19.13 -4.13
N CYS A 121 8.12 -20.11 -4.99
CA CYS A 121 7.68 -21.48 -4.79
C CYS A 121 8.79 -22.30 -4.14
N ASP A 122 8.55 -22.80 -2.93
CA ASP A 122 9.53 -23.50 -2.12
C ASP A 122 9.03 -24.91 -1.75
N PHE A 123 9.69 -25.93 -2.27
CA PHE A 123 9.49 -27.33 -1.92
C PHE A 123 10.42 -27.80 -0.79
N ASN A 124 11.47 -27.06 -0.49
CA ASN A 124 12.57 -27.50 0.36
C ASN A 124 12.34 -27.22 1.85
N LEU A 125 11.83 -26.02 2.18
CA LEU A 125 11.61 -25.65 3.56
C LEU A 125 10.56 -26.51 4.28
N PRO A 126 9.41 -26.87 3.65
CA PRO A 126 8.46 -27.81 4.25
C PRO A 126 9.09 -29.17 4.59
N ILE A 127 9.95 -29.69 3.71
CA ILE A 127 10.67 -30.95 3.96
C ILE A 127 11.57 -30.81 5.20
N ARG A 128 12.34 -29.73 5.28
CA ARG A 128 13.27 -29.47 6.40
C ARG A 128 12.56 -29.24 7.73
N LEU A 129 11.36 -28.71 7.70
CA LEU A 129 10.51 -28.52 8.87
C LEU A 129 9.67 -29.75 9.24
N ASP A 130 9.80 -30.84 8.48
CA ASP A 130 8.98 -32.05 8.63
C ASP A 130 7.47 -31.72 8.57
N ALA A 131 7.11 -30.75 7.73
CA ALA A 131 5.74 -30.36 7.54
C ALA A 131 5.00 -31.42 6.70
N SER A 132 3.81 -31.81 7.13
CA SER A 132 2.99 -32.79 6.40
C SER A 132 1.50 -32.47 6.54
N PHE A 133 0.71 -32.89 5.57
CA PHE A 133 -0.74 -32.86 5.62
C PHE A 133 -1.31 -34.23 5.31
N VAL A 134 -2.59 -34.44 5.65
CA VAL A 134 -3.29 -35.70 5.36
C VAL A 134 -4.04 -35.54 4.05
N THR A 135 -3.76 -36.43 3.10
CA THR A 135 -4.44 -36.51 1.79
C THR A 135 -5.87 -37.07 1.92
N GLU A 136 -6.65 -36.97 0.84
CA GLU A 136 -8.01 -37.59 0.77
C GLU A 136 -7.97 -39.09 0.98
N ASP A 137 -6.88 -39.76 0.60
CA ASP A 137 -6.66 -41.20 0.79
C ASP A 137 -6.18 -41.59 2.19
N ASN A 138 -6.15 -40.65 3.13
CA ASN A 138 -5.66 -40.84 4.51
C ASN A 138 -4.15 -41.12 4.61
N GLU A 139 -3.39 -40.78 3.59
CA GLU A 139 -1.93 -40.83 3.59
C GLU A 139 -1.33 -39.48 4.00
N ARG A 140 -0.04 -39.43 4.31
CA ARG A 140 0.69 -38.19 4.58
C ARG A 140 1.51 -37.79 3.37
N ASP A 141 1.39 -36.51 2.96
CA ASP A 141 2.22 -35.90 1.94
C ASP A 141 2.78 -34.55 2.42
N GLN A 142 3.79 -34.06 1.74
CA GLN A 142 4.47 -32.82 2.05
C GLN A 142 3.84 -31.65 1.28
N PRO A 143 3.49 -30.52 1.96
CA PRO A 143 2.98 -29.36 1.27
C PRO A 143 4.08 -28.64 0.51
N VAL A 144 3.67 -27.83 -0.46
CA VAL A 144 4.47 -26.77 -1.07
C VAL A 144 4.26 -25.50 -0.26
N MET A 145 5.31 -24.72 -0.07
CA MET A 145 5.24 -23.40 0.56
C MET A 145 5.42 -22.32 -0.49
N LEU A 146 4.48 -21.37 -0.54
CA LEU A 146 4.60 -20.16 -1.32
C LEU A 146 4.89 -19.00 -0.38
N HIS A 147 6.09 -18.43 -0.48
CA HIS A 147 6.42 -17.18 0.22
C HIS A 147 5.90 -16.02 -0.61
N ARG A 148 5.13 -15.12 -0.02
CA ARG A 148 4.56 -14.01 -0.77
C ARG A 148 4.64 -12.70 -0.03
N ALA A 149 4.92 -11.62 -0.75
CA ALA A 149 4.81 -10.25 -0.29
C ALA A 149 4.25 -9.38 -1.41
N ILE A 150 3.29 -8.52 -1.13
CA ILE A 150 2.67 -7.61 -2.11
C ILE A 150 3.46 -6.31 -2.16
N LEU A 151 3.65 -5.66 -1.01
CA LEU A 151 4.34 -4.37 -0.90
C LEU A 151 5.86 -4.56 -0.81
N GLY A 152 6.31 -5.73 -0.35
CA GLY A 152 7.70 -5.98 -0.01
C GLY A 152 8.13 -5.17 1.21
N SER A 153 9.24 -4.43 1.14
CA SER A 153 9.62 -3.50 2.20
C SER A 153 8.62 -2.34 2.27
N PHE A 154 7.96 -2.17 3.43
CA PHE A 154 7.08 -1.02 3.66
C PHE A 154 7.82 0.30 3.50
N GLU A 155 9.07 0.38 3.95
CA GLU A 155 9.89 1.59 3.83
C GLU A 155 10.07 1.98 2.37
N ARG A 156 10.44 1.01 1.51
CA ARG A 156 10.59 1.25 0.07
C ARG A 156 9.26 1.63 -0.58
N PHE A 157 8.21 0.87 -0.30
CA PHE A 157 6.89 1.11 -0.88
C PHE A 157 6.35 2.49 -0.50
N ILE A 158 6.47 2.88 0.78
CA ILE A 158 6.07 4.21 1.26
C ILE A 158 6.90 5.30 0.57
N GLY A 159 8.21 5.07 0.40
CA GLY A 159 9.08 6.00 -0.32
C GLY A 159 8.63 6.24 -1.77
N ILE A 160 8.36 5.15 -2.51
CA ILE A 160 7.84 5.21 -3.89
C ILE A 160 6.48 5.93 -3.90
N LEU A 161 5.61 5.62 -2.95
CA LEU A 161 4.27 6.20 -2.83
C LEU A 161 4.33 7.73 -2.58
N ILE A 162 5.21 8.18 -1.67
CA ILE A 162 5.42 9.61 -1.41
C ILE A 162 5.91 10.32 -2.67
N GLU A 163 6.85 9.73 -3.40
CA GLU A 163 7.35 10.28 -4.67
C GLU A 163 6.26 10.30 -5.75
N HIS A 164 5.49 9.22 -5.88
CA HIS A 164 4.40 9.09 -6.84
C HIS A 164 3.35 10.20 -6.69
N TYR A 165 2.94 10.48 -5.45
CA TYR A 165 1.98 11.54 -5.15
C TYR A 165 2.63 12.90 -4.91
N ALA A 166 3.95 13.05 -4.98
CA ALA A 166 4.68 14.26 -4.56
C ALA A 166 4.24 14.77 -3.17
N GLY A 167 3.92 13.85 -2.29
CA GLY A 167 3.38 14.11 -0.95
C GLY A 167 1.89 14.50 -0.91
N PHE A 168 1.23 14.67 -2.06
CA PHE A 168 -0.21 15.00 -2.13
C PHE A 168 -1.07 13.73 -1.99
N MET A 169 -0.91 13.01 -0.88
CA MET A 169 -1.66 11.78 -0.63
C MET A 169 -3.17 11.99 -0.78
N PRO A 170 -3.88 11.05 -1.42
CA PRO A 170 -5.34 11.08 -1.42
C PRO A 170 -5.90 10.89 0.00
N PRO A 171 -7.16 11.27 0.27
CA PRO A 171 -7.71 11.26 1.63
C PRO A 171 -7.58 9.94 2.36
N TRP A 172 -7.72 8.81 1.69
CA TRP A 172 -7.62 7.49 2.33
C TRP A 172 -6.19 7.14 2.79
N LEU A 173 -5.14 7.70 2.12
CA LEU A 173 -3.73 7.52 2.47
C LEU A 173 -3.17 8.64 3.34
N ALA A 174 -3.79 9.82 3.37
CA ALA A 174 -3.27 10.98 4.09
C ALA A 174 -3.16 10.70 5.60
N PRO A 175 -1.98 10.86 6.24
CA PRO A 175 -1.82 10.66 7.68
C PRO A 175 -2.74 11.56 8.51
N VAL A 176 -2.95 12.79 8.04
CA VAL A 176 -3.95 13.74 8.53
C VAL A 176 -4.87 14.09 7.38
N GLN A 177 -6.18 13.83 7.54
CA GLN A 177 -7.18 14.09 6.50
C GLN A 177 -7.77 15.49 6.59
N ALA A 178 -7.91 16.01 7.80
CA ALA A 178 -8.48 17.32 8.04
C ALA A 178 -7.77 18.05 9.18
N CYS A 179 -7.63 19.37 9.03
CA CYS A 179 -7.20 20.27 10.11
C CYS A 179 -8.29 21.31 10.39
N VAL A 180 -8.74 21.37 11.65
CA VAL A 180 -9.76 22.31 12.12
C VAL A 180 -9.07 23.52 12.74
N MET A 181 -9.44 24.73 12.31
CA MET A 181 -8.77 25.96 12.68
C MET A 181 -9.76 27.01 13.17
N ASN A 182 -9.45 27.65 14.29
CA ASN A 182 -10.18 28.83 14.79
C ASN A 182 -9.67 30.12 14.15
N ILE A 183 -10.56 31.11 14.04
CA ILE A 183 -10.19 32.48 13.63
C ILE A 183 -9.69 33.26 14.86
N THR A 184 -10.38 33.15 16.00
CA THR A 184 -10.02 33.73 17.29
C THR A 184 -10.08 32.69 18.40
N ASP A 185 -9.56 33.00 19.58
CA ASP A 185 -9.53 32.05 20.71
C ASP A 185 -10.94 31.61 21.19
N SER A 186 -11.97 32.43 20.93
CA SER A 186 -13.35 32.13 21.33
C SER A 186 -13.90 30.84 20.69
N GLN A 187 -13.42 30.44 19.51
CA GLN A 187 -13.86 29.22 18.81
C GLN A 187 -13.01 27.98 19.16
N ALA A 188 -11.99 28.09 20.03
CA ALA A 188 -11.07 26.98 20.30
C ALA A 188 -11.79 25.72 20.79
N GLN A 189 -12.70 25.85 21.76
CA GLN A 189 -13.47 24.72 22.29
C GLN A 189 -14.37 24.07 21.22
N ALA A 190 -15.00 24.89 20.37
CA ALA A 190 -15.80 24.38 19.26
C ALA A 190 -14.95 23.60 18.26
N CYS A 191 -13.74 24.07 17.93
CA CYS A 191 -12.79 23.33 17.07
C CYS A 191 -12.41 21.98 17.68
N GLU A 192 -12.14 21.91 18.98
CA GLU A 192 -11.84 20.63 19.66
C GLU A 192 -13.03 19.67 19.59
N SER A 193 -14.24 20.18 19.79
CA SER A 193 -15.46 19.38 19.67
C SER A 193 -15.66 18.83 18.26
N VAL A 194 -15.38 19.63 17.22
CA VAL A 194 -15.40 19.18 15.82
C VAL A 194 -14.35 18.09 15.59
N VAL A 195 -13.11 18.28 16.05
CA VAL A 195 -12.05 17.26 15.92
C VAL A 195 -12.44 15.95 16.60
N ALA A 196 -13.04 16.03 17.81
CA ALA A 196 -13.52 14.85 18.53
C ALA A 196 -14.58 14.10 17.69
N LYS A 197 -15.59 14.83 17.18
CA LYS A 197 -16.63 14.25 16.31
C LYS A 197 -16.04 13.62 15.03
N LEU A 198 -15.06 14.24 14.40
CA LEU A 198 -14.37 13.67 13.22
C LEU A 198 -13.66 12.37 13.57
N LYS A 199 -12.92 12.34 14.70
CA LYS A 199 -12.22 11.14 15.19
C LYS A 199 -13.18 10.00 15.56
N GLU A 200 -14.30 10.30 16.23
CA GLU A 200 -15.36 9.33 16.53
C GLU A 200 -15.93 8.68 15.24
N ASN A 201 -15.92 9.43 14.14
CA ASN A 201 -16.31 8.95 12.83
C ASN A 201 -15.17 8.25 12.04
N GLY A 202 -14.02 8.01 12.67
CA GLY A 202 -12.89 7.30 12.08
C GLY A 202 -11.99 8.16 11.18
N LEU A 203 -12.15 9.49 11.17
CA LEU A 203 -11.30 10.39 10.42
C LEU A 203 -10.05 10.77 11.22
N ARG A 204 -8.92 10.87 10.53
CA ARG A 204 -7.65 11.36 11.08
C ARG A 204 -7.64 12.89 11.03
N ALA A 205 -8.04 13.53 12.12
CA ALA A 205 -8.17 14.98 12.21
C ALA A 205 -7.30 15.56 13.33
N ILE A 206 -6.81 16.78 13.11
CA ILE A 206 -6.09 17.59 14.09
C ILE A 206 -6.72 18.99 14.20
N SER A 207 -6.37 19.73 15.26
CA SER A 207 -6.70 21.15 15.39
C SER A 207 -5.45 22.02 15.23
N ASP A 208 -5.65 23.27 14.79
CA ASP A 208 -4.63 24.32 14.84
C ASP A 208 -5.23 25.54 15.56
N LEU A 209 -5.02 25.60 16.86
CA LEU A 209 -5.57 26.62 17.77
C LEU A 209 -4.58 27.72 18.12
N ARG A 210 -3.42 27.79 17.41
CA ARG A 210 -2.42 28.81 17.67
C ARG A 210 -3.00 30.21 17.47
N ASN A 211 -2.52 31.16 18.27
CA ASN A 211 -2.88 32.58 18.11
C ASN A 211 -2.12 33.18 16.92
N GLU A 212 -2.53 32.80 15.70
CA GLU A 212 -1.97 33.21 14.44
C GLU A 212 -3.07 33.61 13.46
N LYS A 213 -2.74 34.47 12.50
CA LYS A 213 -3.70 34.85 11.44
C LYS A 213 -4.18 33.63 10.68
N ILE A 214 -5.48 33.52 10.44
CA ILE A 214 -6.07 32.37 9.74
C ILE A 214 -5.42 32.08 8.38
N GLY A 215 -5.05 33.11 7.63
CA GLY A 215 -4.35 32.95 6.35
C GLY A 215 -2.97 32.30 6.49
N PHE A 216 -2.28 32.56 7.60
CA PHE A 216 -0.99 31.93 7.92
C PHE A 216 -1.19 30.43 8.25
N LYS A 217 -2.15 30.11 9.11
CA LYS A 217 -2.51 28.73 9.43
C LYS A 217 -2.88 27.92 8.18
N ILE A 218 -3.75 28.46 7.33
CA ILE A 218 -4.15 27.85 6.06
C ILE A 218 -2.91 27.53 5.21
N ARG A 219 -2.00 28.53 5.05
CA ARG A 219 -0.79 28.35 4.25
C ARG A 219 0.10 27.24 4.79
N GLU A 220 0.37 27.20 6.09
CA GLU A 220 1.22 26.17 6.68
C GLU A 220 0.61 24.78 6.53
N ARG A 221 -0.67 24.62 6.83
CA ARG A 221 -1.36 23.32 6.71
C ARG A 221 -1.50 22.85 5.26
N THR A 222 -1.57 23.80 4.32
CA THR A 222 -1.49 23.48 2.88
C THR A 222 -0.08 22.98 2.51
N LEU A 223 1.00 23.57 3.06
CA LEU A 223 2.37 23.10 2.84
C LEU A 223 2.61 21.70 3.42
N GLU A 224 1.91 21.32 4.51
CA GLU A 224 1.90 19.97 5.07
C GLU A 224 1.09 18.99 4.23
N ARG A 225 0.49 19.41 3.13
CA ARG A 225 -0.30 18.57 2.19
C ARG A 225 -1.59 18.01 2.79
N ILE A 226 -2.12 18.60 3.87
CA ILE A 226 -3.38 18.15 4.47
C ILE A 226 -4.54 18.35 3.46
N PRO A 227 -5.32 17.30 3.14
CA PRO A 227 -6.36 17.38 2.11
C PRO A 227 -7.42 18.44 2.36
N TYR A 228 -7.94 18.53 3.59
CA TYR A 228 -9.04 19.42 3.93
C TYR A 228 -8.71 20.32 5.11
N LEU A 229 -9.05 21.60 4.98
CA LEU A 229 -8.85 22.65 5.96
C LEU A 229 -10.22 23.21 6.36
N LEU A 230 -10.60 23.02 7.62
CA LEU A 230 -11.89 23.44 8.17
C LEU A 230 -11.67 24.69 9.00
N VAL A 231 -12.37 25.76 8.65
CA VAL A 231 -12.28 27.05 9.36
C VAL A 231 -13.58 27.28 10.11
N LEU A 232 -13.45 27.62 11.40
CA LEU A 232 -14.54 28.04 12.27
C LEU A 232 -14.38 29.48 12.69
N GLY A 233 -15.35 30.31 12.34
CA GLY A 233 -15.59 31.63 12.93
C GLY A 233 -16.84 31.59 13.81
N ASP A 234 -17.27 32.75 14.32
CA ASP A 234 -18.46 32.84 15.19
C ASP A 234 -19.71 32.32 14.50
N ARG A 235 -19.86 32.59 13.20
CA ARG A 235 -21.01 32.15 12.41
C ARG A 235 -21.06 30.62 12.29
N GLU A 236 -19.95 29.95 11.98
CA GLU A 236 -19.88 28.51 11.87
C GLU A 236 -20.18 27.84 13.20
N VAL A 237 -19.76 28.44 14.33
CA VAL A 237 -20.06 27.95 15.68
C VAL A 237 -21.55 28.10 16.00
N GLU A 238 -22.16 29.24 15.70
CA GLU A 238 -23.61 29.49 15.93
C GLU A 238 -24.47 28.57 15.08
N GLU A 239 -24.12 28.34 13.84
CA GLU A 239 -24.86 27.49 12.89
C GLU A 239 -24.54 25.98 13.03
N GLY A 240 -23.53 25.60 13.82
CA GLY A 240 -23.07 24.22 13.93
C GLY A 240 -22.47 23.65 12.64
N THR A 241 -21.81 24.51 11.86
CA THR A 241 -21.25 24.20 10.54
C THR A 241 -19.74 24.36 10.51
N VAL A 242 -19.11 24.05 9.37
CA VAL A 242 -17.68 24.25 9.09
C VAL A 242 -17.49 24.83 7.70
N ASN A 243 -16.62 25.79 7.53
CA ASN A 243 -16.20 26.27 6.20
C ASN A 243 -15.04 25.40 5.72
N VAL A 244 -15.23 24.68 4.62
CA VAL A 244 -14.31 23.67 4.12
C VAL A 244 -13.50 24.23 2.94
N ARG A 245 -12.18 24.11 3.02
CA ARG A 245 -11.23 24.39 1.95
C ARG A 245 -10.41 23.18 1.64
N THR A 246 -10.05 23.01 0.37
CA THR A 246 -9.12 21.98 -0.06
C THR A 246 -7.68 22.52 -0.05
N ARG A 247 -6.71 21.62 -0.01
CA ARG A 247 -5.28 22.00 -0.15
C ARG A 247 -4.94 22.61 -1.51
N SER A 248 -5.77 22.44 -2.54
CA SER A 248 -5.64 23.12 -3.83
C SER A 248 -6.03 24.62 -3.76
N GLY A 249 -6.63 25.05 -2.64
CA GLY A 249 -7.11 26.40 -2.41
C GLY A 249 -8.59 26.61 -2.77
N LYS A 250 -9.28 25.58 -3.28
CA LYS A 250 -10.71 25.67 -3.56
C LYS A 250 -11.52 25.75 -2.27
N ASN A 251 -12.48 26.67 -2.22
CA ASN A 251 -13.44 26.78 -1.14
C ASN A 251 -14.71 25.99 -1.50
N LEU A 252 -14.99 24.93 -0.75
CA LEU A 252 -16.20 24.12 -0.92
C LEU A 252 -17.42 24.73 -0.24
N GLY A 253 -17.22 25.85 0.48
CA GLY A 253 -18.27 26.53 1.21
C GLY A 253 -18.49 25.98 2.61
N THR A 254 -19.62 26.44 3.21
CA THR A 254 -20.03 26.04 4.56
C THR A 254 -20.98 24.85 4.46
N MET A 255 -20.72 23.85 5.28
CA MET A 255 -21.55 22.62 5.37
C MET A 255 -21.66 22.12 6.80
N SER A 256 -22.61 21.22 7.07
CA SER A 256 -22.70 20.55 8.35
C SER A 256 -21.49 19.61 8.55
N ILE A 257 -21.14 19.34 9.79
CA ILE A 257 -20.07 18.40 10.14
C ILE A 257 -20.37 17.01 9.57
N ASP A 258 -21.63 16.57 9.61
CA ASP A 258 -22.05 15.27 9.10
C ASP A 258 -21.89 15.18 7.57
N ALA A 259 -22.26 16.23 6.85
CA ALA A 259 -22.04 16.30 5.39
C ALA A 259 -20.54 16.23 5.03
N PHE A 260 -19.67 16.88 5.81
CA PHE A 260 -18.22 16.76 5.62
C PHE A 260 -17.72 15.34 5.93
N VAL A 261 -18.22 14.70 6.99
CA VAL A 261 -17.88 13.31 7.32
C VAL A 261 -18.28 12.38 6.17
N ASP A 262 -19.48 12.53 5.63
CA ASP A 262 -19.95 11.70 4.50
C ASP A 262 -19.12 11.91 3.26
N LEU A 263 -18.75 13.16 2.95
CA LEU A 263 -17.86 13.50 1.83
C LEU A 263 -16.51 12.76 1.94
N VAL A 264 -15.87 12.83 3.10
CA VAL A 264 -14.55 12.19 3.28
C VAL A 264 -14.69 10.67 3.33
N LYS A 265 -15.72 10.14 4.01
CA LYS A 265 -15.96 8.68 4.07
C LYS A 265 -16.20 8.08 2.68
N SER A 266 -16.97 8.77 1.82
CA SER A 266 -17.19 8.34 0.44
C SER A 266 -15.86 8.29 -0.33
N ALA A 267 -15.06 9.35 -0.29
CA ALA A 267 -13.75 9.39 -0.93
C ALA A 267 -12.79 8.30 -0.42
N VAL A 268 -12.85 7.98 0.88
CA VAL A 268 -12.05 6.90 1.49
C VAL A 268 -12.54 5.53 1.03
N ALA A 269 -13.85 5.30 0.99
CA ALA A 269 -14.44 4.02 0.61
C ALA A 269 -14.17 3.68 -0.88
N GLU A 270 -14.22 4.70 -1.73
CA GLU A 270 -13.93 4.58 -3.16
C GLU A 270 -12.42 4.49 -3.47
N ARG A 271 -11.56 4.65 -2.44
CA ARG A 271 -10.10 4.75 -2.61
C ARG A 271 -9.70 5.76 -3.67
N GLY A 272 -10.44 6.87 -3.74
CA GLY A 272 -10.23 7.94 -4.71
C GLY A 272 -8.80 8.45 -4.68
N ARG A 273 -8.19 8.61 -5.87
CA ARG A 273 -6.80 9.06 -6.04
C ARG A 273 -6.62 10.56 -5.77
N TYR A 274 -7.69 11.30 -5.77
CA TYR A 274 -7.70 12.76 -5.61
C TYR A 274 -8.63 13.18 -4.48
N ILE A 275 -8.44 14.41 -3.99
CA ILE A 275 -9.41 15.03 -3.09
C ILE A 275 -10.69 15.35 -3.88
N VAL A 276 -11.83 15.24 -3.18
CA VAL A 276 -13.11 15.71 -3.77
C VAL A 276 -13.10 17.22 -3.78
N GLU A 277 -13.33 17.82 -4.93
CA GLU A 277 -13.35 19.28 -5.15
C GLU A 277 -14.67 19.77 -5.74
#